data_3e46a6bc8d585e82699e463aadfdeb9e
#
_entry.id   3e46a6bc8d585e82699e463aadfdeb9e
#
_cell.length_a   1.000
_cell.length_b   1.000
_cell.length_c   1.000
_cell.angle_alpha   90.00
_cell.angle_beta   90.00
_cell.angle_gamma   90.00
#
_symmetry.space_group_name_H-M   'P 1'
#
loop_
_entity.id
_entity.type
_entity.pdbx_description
1 polymer ?
#
loop_
_entity_poly.entity_id
_entity_poly.type
_entity_poly.pdbx_seq_one_letter_code
_entity_poly.pdbx_strand_id
1 'polypeptide(L)'
;LHLCDRRQRQMCIRDSHNKTDAAKCDVKKAYPSTTVECVMNLLRRDIGKNKPLLWLVEAVMANYPDGVLLIGGYLPCWLFNYVMSYVLRYILSHRKVRRGKSSKMILAICCYADDITVYGRISNLTKVMKDTTRWAKETLGLTIKSAWDIIHFASFDAERQQNKRRKAGSHQRTPGLDMMGYVVRRTYTIIRGRNFVKLRRAILRAQRDLDALGYVPWWRAQRIMSQWGEIKHSDSRGFCQKYNIYKIIRAAKRSVSWHSKQLLLKEQAHGAVC
;
A
#
# COMPACT_ATOMS: atom_id res chain seq x y z
N LEU A 1 -4.78 -11.74 5.81
CA LEU A 1 -4.04 -10.48 5.65
C LEU A 1 -3.91 -10.07 4.18
N HIS A 2 -3.42 -10.95 3.29
CA HIS A 2 -3.23 -10.59 1.86
C HIS A 2 -4.51 -10.18 1.11
N LEU A 3 -5.67 -10.69 1.47
CA LEU A 3 -6.95 -10.34 0.82
C LEU A 3 -7.47 -8.97 1.24
N CYS A 4 -7.34 -8.63 2.52
CA CYS A 4 -7.69 -7.30 3.04
C CYS A 4 -6.78 -6.23 2.42
N ASP A 5 -5.48 -6.48 2.34
CA ASP A 5 -4.51 -5.57 1.73
C ASP A 5 -4.82 -5.23 0.27
N ARG A 6 -5.23 -6.23 -0.52
CA ARG A 6 -5.59 -6.01 -1.92
C ARG A 6 -6.84 -5.15 -2.08
N ARG A 7 -7.88 -5.40 -1.26
CA ARG A 7 -9.13 -4.61 -1.29
C ARG A 7 -8.89 -3.18 -0.84
N GLN A 8 -8.16 -2.99 0.25
CA GLN A 8 -7.80 -1.67 0.77
C GLN A 8 -6.99 -0.86 -0.26
N ARG A 9 -6.02 -1.50 -0.92
CA ARG A 9 -5.24 -0.89 -2.00
C ARG A 9 -6.11 -0.41 -3.16
N GLN A 10 -7.07 -1.22 -3.58
CA GLN A 10 -8.03 -0.86 -4.65
C GLN A 10 -8.92 0.31 -4.25
N MET A 11 -9.43 0.32 -3.00
CA MET A 11 -10.22 1.45 -2.48
C MET A 11 -9.41 2.74 -2.50
N CYS A 12 -8.19 2.72 -1.97
CA CYS A 12 -7.32 3.89 -1.96
C CYS A 12 -7.04 4.44 -3.37
N ILE A 13 -6.79 3.56 -4.35
CA ILE A 13 -6.59 3.96 -5.75
C ILE A 13 -7.84 4.60 -6.32
N ARG A 14 -9.00 3.96 -6.15
CA ARG A 14 -10.28 4.47 -6.66
C ARG A 14 -10.64 5.82 -6.04
N ASP A 15 -10.46 5.96 -4.73
CA ASP A 15 -10.79 7.20 -4.02
C ASP A 15 -9.87 8.36 -4.40
N SER A 16 -8.66 8.08 -4.90
CA SER A 16 -7.72 9.09 -5.38
C SER A 16 -8.16 9.77 -6.68
N HIS A 17 -8.90 9.07 -7.55
CA HIS A 17 -9.24 9.57 -8.88
C HIS A 17 -10.11 10.85 -8.86
N ASN A 18 -10.94 11.03 -7.84
CA ASN A 18 -11.85 12.18 -7.76
C ASN A 18 -11.32 13.36 -6.93
N LYS A 19 -10.04 13.33 -6.51
CA LYS A 19 -9.44 14.36 -5.66
C LYS A 19 -8.60 15.33 -6.50
N THR A 20 -8.45 16.55 -5.99
CA THR A 20 -7.66 17.60 -6.66
C THR A 20 -6.23 17.65 -6.19
N ASP A 21 -6.01 17.53 -4.90
CA ASP A 21 -4.68 17.56 -4.29
C ASP A 21 -4.52 16.43 -3.29
N ALA A 22 -3.30 15.93 -3.16
CA ALA A 22 -2.92 14.94 -2.18
C ALA A 22 -1.58 15.31 -1.54
N ALA A 23 -1.46 15.06 -0.23
CA ALA A 23 -0.18 15.04 0.47
C ALA A 23 0.13 13.59 0.84
N LYS A 24 1.30 13.11 0.41
CA LYS A 24 1.81 11.82 0.83
C LYS A 24 2.90 12.00 1.86
N CYS A 25 2.83 11.23 2.94
CA CYS A 25 3.86 11.16 3.96
C CYS A 25 4.08 9.72 4.42
N ASP A 26 5.17 9.52 5.13
CA ASP A 26 5.63 8.22 5.61
C ASP A 26 6.19 8.37 7.04
N VAL A 27 5.97 7.38 7.88
CA VAL A 27 6.49 7.36 9.24
C VAL A 27 7.91 6.81 9.22
N LYS A 28 8.85 7.57 9.80
CA LYS A 28 10.26 7.16 9.86
C LYS A 28 10.42 6.00 10.84
N LYS A 29 10.97 4.87 10.38
CA LYS A 29 11.20 3.68 11.22
C LYS A 29 9.93 3.28 12.01
N ALA A 30 8.79 3.12 11.34
CA ALA A 30 7.46 2.95 11.92
C ALA A 30 7.43 2.06 13.18
N TYR A 31 7.81 0.79 13.08
CA TYR A 31 7.84 -0.13 14.22
C TYR A 31 8.91 0.23 15.27
N PRO A 32 10.19 0.43 14.91
CA PRO A 32 11.21 0.79 15.90
C PRO A 32 11.00 2.16 16.58
N SER A 33 10.20 3.06 16.01
CA SER A 33 9.87 4.33 16.66
C SER A 33 8.61 4.26 17.52
N THR A 34 7.88 3.15 17.51
CA THR A 34 6.70 2.95 18.33
C THR A 34 7.08 2.18 19.59
N THR A 35 7.15 2.89 20.71
CA THR A 35 7.53 2.31 22.01
C THR A 35 6.37 1.52 22.63
N VAL A 36 6.71 0.46 23.36
CA VAL A 36 5.76 -0.33 24.14
C VAL A 36 5.03 0.57 25.14
N GLU A 37 5.75 1.51 25.76
CA GLU A 37 5.17 2.48 26.69
C GLU A 37 4.08 3.33 26.05
N CYS A 38 4.32 3.89 24.87
CA CYS A 38 3.32 4.65 24.10
C CYS A 38 2.06 3.80 23.86
N VAL A 39 2.23 2.56 23.38
CA VAL A 39 1.12 1.64 23.13
C VAL A 39 0.34 1.36 24.40
N MET A 40 1.02 1.03 25.51
CA MET A 40 0.37 0.71 26.78
C MET A 40 -0.37 1.91 27.36
N ASN A 41 0.18 3.12 27.25
CA ASN A 41 -0.49 4.34 27.71
C ASN A 41 -1.81 4.58 26.95
N LEU A 42 -1.80 4.36 25.62
CA LEU A 42 -3.02 4.44 24.82
C LEU A 42 -4.03 3.34 25.17
N LEU A 43 -3.58 2.10 25.35
CA LEU A 43 -4.45 0.98 25.72
C LEU A 43 -5.05 1.16 27.12
N ARG A 44 -4.26 1.59 28.12
CA ARG A 44 -4.76 1.88 29.47
C ARG A 44 -5.85 2.95 29.44
N ARG A 45 -5.73 3.96 28.58
CA ARG A 45 -6.74 5.00 28.40
C ARG A 45 -8.02 4.46 27.78
N ASP A 46 -7.92 3.64 26.72
CA ASP A 46 -9.08 3.22 25.92
C ASP A 46 -9.79 1.99 26.49
N ILE A 47 -9.03 1.03 27.04
CA ILE A 47 -9.55 -0.23 27.55
C ILE A 47 -9.15 -0.52 29.01
N GLY A 48 -8.89 0.51 29.79
CA GLY A 48 -8.39 0.41 31.18
C GLY A 48 -9.24 -0.44 32.13
N LYS A 49 -10.52 -0.63 31.82
CA LYS A 49 -11.43 -1.52 32.56
C LYS A 49 -11.12 -3.00 32.31
N ASN A 50 -10.52 -3.38 31.19
CA ASN A 50 -10.19 -4.76 30.83
C ASN A 50 -8.76 -5.10 31.29
N LYS A 51 -8.57 -5.20 32.61
CA LYS A 51 -7.29 -5.51 33.24
C LYS A 51 -6.63 -6.82 32.73
N PRO A 52 -7.38 -7.94 32.55
CA PRO A 52 -6.77 -9.18 32.04
C PRO A 52 -6.17 -9.03 30.64
N LEU A 53 -6.85 -8.34 29.73
CA LEU A 53 -6.33 -8.09 28.40
C LEU A 53 -5.10 -7.18 28.40
N LEU A 54 -5.13 -6.12 29.23
CA LEU A 54 -3.97 -5.24 29.40
C LEU A 54 -2.76 -6.01 29.91
N TRP A 55 -2.93 -6.82 30.94
CA TRP A 55 -1.88 -7.66 31.50
C TRP A 55 -1.31 -8.62 30.45
N LEU A 56 -2.17 -9.30 29.68
CA LEU A 56 -1.74 -10.21 28.63
C LEU A 56 -0.90 -9.52 27.56
N VAL A 57 -1.36 -8.37 27.07
CA VAL A 57 -0.65 -7.58 26.04
C VAL A 57 0.69 -7.09 26.60
N GLU A 58 0.73 -6.60 27.83
CA GLU A 58 1.94 -6.13 28.51
C GLU A 58 2.95 -7.27 28.70
N ALA A 59 2.50 -8.44 29.17
CA ALA A 59 3.34 -9.63 29.33
C ALA A 59 3.96 -10.11 28.02
N VAL A 60 3.21 -10.08 26.91
CA VAL A 60 3.75 -10.40 25.58
C VAL A 60 4.78 -9.38 25.14
N MET A 61 4.51 -8.08 25.35
CA MET A 61 5.39 -7.01 24.91
C MET A 61 6.62 -6.82 25.81
N ALA A 62 6.60 -7.30 27.04
CA ALA A 62 7.76 -7.27 27.96
C ALA A 62 8.99 -7.97 27.39
N ASN A 63 8.78 -8.92 26.46
CA ASN A 63 9.86 -9.65 25.80
C ASN A 63 10.35 -8.97 24.51
N TYR A 64 9.85 -7.78 24.17
CA TYR A 64 10.29 -7.08 22.97
C TYR A 64 11.63 -6.37 23.24
N PRO A 65 12.67 -6.61 22.41
CA PRO A 65 13.95 -5.93 22.56
C PRO A 65 13.77 -4.42 22.44
N ASP A 66 14.58 -3.68 23.18
CA ASP A 66 14.63 -2.22 23.19
C ASP A 66 13.29 -1.54 23.55
N GLY A 67 12.31 -2.26 24.06
CA GLY A 67 11.00 -1.72 24.41
C GLY A 67 10.22 -1.12 23.24
N VAL A 68 10.43 -1.61 22.01
CA VAL A 68 9.77 -1.15 20.77
C VAL A 68 9.05 -2.28 20.07
N LEU A 69 8.15 -1.93 19.14
CA LEU A 69 7.42 -2.93 18.36
C LEU A 69 8.32 -3.70 17.40
N LEU A 70 8.17 -5.02 17.35
CA LEU A 70 8.92 -5.92 16.47
C LEU A 70 8.40 -5.88 15.03
N ILE A 71 9.33 -5.87 14.07
CA ILE A 71 9.00 -6.00 12.65
C ILE A 71 8.64 -7.46 12.33
N GLY A 72 7.51 -7.66 11.64
CA GLY A 72 7.10 -8.98 11.13
C GLY A 72 6.21 -9.78 12.08
N GLY A 73 6.01 -9.34 13.32
CA GLY A 73 5.08 -9.97 14.25
C GLY A 73 3.62 -9.62 13.94
N TYR A 74 2.70 -10.55 14.26
CA TYR A 74 1.26 -10.34 14.06
C TYR A 74 0.71 -9.28 15.02
N LEU A 75 0.95 -9.42 16.32
CA LEU A 75 0.51 -8.47 17.34
C LEU A 75 1.10 -7.06 17.14
N PRO A 76 2.42 -6.89 16.89
CA PRO A 76 2.98 -5.58 16.59
C PRO A 76 2.32 -4.87 15.40
N CYS A 77 1.91 -5.60 14.37
CA CYS A 77 1.22 -5.04 13.22
C CYS A 77 -0.15 -4.43 13.63
N TRP A 78 -0.91 -5.10 14.46
CA TRP A 78 -2.19 -4.59 14.98
C TRP A 78 -1.99 -3.40 15.91
N LEU A 79 -1.01 -3.48 16.80
CA LEU A 79 -0.69 -2.40 17.74
C LEU A 79 -0.20 -1.15 17.02
N PHE A 80 0.63 -1.31 15.99
CA PHE A 80 1.04 -0.18 15.15
C PHE A 80 -0.16 0.45 14.44
N ASN A 81 -1.06 -0.34 13.84
CA ASN A 81 -2.27 0.18 13.21
C ASN A 81 -3.19 0.88 14.23
N TYR A 82 -3.24 0.39 15.47
CA TYR A 82 -3.96 1.03 16.55
C TYR A 82 -3.37 2.41 16.87
N VAL A 83 -2.06 2.53 17.03
CA VAL A 83 -1.38 3.83 17.22
C VAL A 83 -1.64 4.75 16.02
N MET A 84 -1.51 4.24 14.79
CA MET A 84 -1.80 5.00 13.57
C MET A 84 -3.24 5.51 13.52
N SER A 85 -4.20 4.81 14.14
CA SER A 85 -5.59 5.26 14.20
C SER A 85 -5.74 6.63 14.91
N TYR A 86 -4.87 6.94 15.85
CA TYR A 86 -4.83 8.26 16.52
C TYR A 86 -4.32 9.33 15.57
N VAL A 87 -3.27 9.04 14.81
CA VAL A 87 -2.76 9.97 13.78
C VAL A 87 -3.86 10.29 12.77
N LEU A 88 -4.58 9.28 12.30
CA LEU A 88 -5.66 9.47 11.32
C LEU A 88 -6.83 10.28 11.91
N ARG A 89 -7.25 9.99 13.15
CA ARG A 89 -8.29 10.76 13.85
C ARG A 89 -7.87 12.20 14.04
N TYR A 90 -6.62 12.44 14.43
CA TYR A 90 -6.08 13.81 14.57
C TYR A 90 -6.12 14.57 13.25
N ILE A 91 -5.69 13.97 12.13
CA ILE A 91 -5.78 14.58 10.80
C ILE A 91 -7.23 14.93 10.46
N LEU A 92 -8.17 14.00 10.70
CA LEU A 92 -9.60 14.19 10.37
C LEU A 92 -10.31 15.18 11.30
N SER A 93 -9.78 15.45 12.49
CA SER A 93 -10.35 16.41 13.43
C SER A 93 -10.17 17.87 13.02
N HIS A 94 -9.25 18.15 12.08
CA HIS A 94 -8.97 19.51 11.64
C HIS A 94 -10.17 20.15 10.95
N ARG A 95 -10.62 21.28 11.52
CA ARG A 95 -11.73 22.06 11.02
C ARG A 95 -11.30 23.51 10.77
N LYS A 96 -11.97 24.14 9.85
CA LYS A 96 -11.84 25.57 9.57
C LYS A 96 -13.17 26.24 9.85
N VAL A 97 -13.14 27.27 10.68
CA VAL A 97 -14.31 28.12 10.92
C VAL A 97 -14.21 29.35 10.02
N ARG A 98 -15.25 29.63 9.26
CA ARG A 98 -15.36 30.81 8.42
C ARG A 98 -16.80 31.32 8.48
N ARG A 99 -16.99 32.58 8.85
CA ARG A 99 -18.30 33.22 8.99
C ARG A 99 -19.26 32.37 9.83
N GLY A 100 -18.81 31.91 10.99
CA GLY A 100 -19.60 31.07 11.91
C GLY A 100 -19.84 29.60 11.47
N LYS A 101 -19.47 29.25 10.23
CA LYS A 101 -19.64 27.88 9.70
C LYS A 101 -18.35 27.07 9.85
N SER A 102 -18.47 25.90 10.48
CA SER A 102 -17.37 24.93 10.62
C SER A 102 -17.35 23.96 9.43
N SER A 103 -16.20 23.82 8.78
CA SER A 103 -16.01 22.89 7.65
C SER A 103 -14.77 22.02 7.86
N LYS A 104 -14.79 20.79 7.35
CA LYS A 104 -13.64 19.89 7.37
C LYS A 104 -12.53 20.44 6.47
N MET A 105 -11.28 20.39 6.95
CA MET A 105 -10.12 20.80 6.16
C MET A 105 -9.66 19.69 5.21
N ILE A 106 -9.92 18.44 5.59
CA ILE A 106 -9.51 17.22 4.88
C ILE A 106 -10.74 16.55 4.27
N LEU A 107 -10.62 16.13 3.01
CA LEU A 107 -11.70 15.48 2.25
C LEU A 107 -11.70 13.96 2.46
N ALA A 108 -10.52 13.36 2.45
CA ALA A 108 -10.35 11.93 2.63
C ALA A 108 -8.94 11.60 3.09
N ILE A 109 -8.76 10.41 3.63
CA ILE A 109 -7.48 9.84 4.05
C ILE A 109 -7.39 8.39 3.56
N CYS A 110 -6.22 8.00 3.09
CA CYS A 110 -5.83 6.61 2.87
C CYS A 110 -4.60 6.32 3.70
N CYS A 111 -4.62 5.23 4.44
CA CYS A 111 -3.48 4.74 5.19
C CYS A 111 -3.22 3.27 4.83
N TYR A 112 -1.99 2.95 4.54
CA TYR A 112 -1.55 1.58 4.31
C TYR A 112 -0.25 1.37 5.09
N ALA A 113 -0.37 0.74 6.25
CA ALA A 113 0.69 0.65 7.25
C ALA A 113 1.24 2.06 7.60
N ASP A 114 2.47 2.35 7.23
CA ASP A 114 3.17 3.62 7.46
C ASP A 114 2.98 4.66 6.33
N ASP A 115 2.49 4.25 5.17
CA ASP A 115 2.17 5.14 4.03
C ASP A 115 0.83 5.86 4.26
N ILE A 116 0.86 7.16 4.52
CA ILE A 116 -0.33 8.00 4.71
C ILE A 116 -0.50 8.90 3.49
N THR A 117 -1.71 8.92 2.94
CA THR A 117 -2.10 9.85 1.89
C THR A 117 -3.33 10.64 2.33
N VAL A 118 -3.22 11.95 2.33
CA VAL A 118 -4.25 12.88 2.79
C VAL A 118 -4.74 13.71 1.61
N TYR A 119 -6.04 13.78 1.40
CA TYR A 119 -6.66 14.53 0.31
C TYR A 119 -7.39 15.75 0.81
N GLY A 120 -7.18 16.88 0.14
CA GLY A 120 -7.80 18.15 0.51
C GLY A 120 -7.35 19.27 -0.43
N ARG A 121 -7.65 20.51 -0.10
CA ARG A 121 -7.08 21.67 -0.80
C ARG A 121 -5.64 21.89 -0.35
N ILE A 122 -4.74 22.23 -1.26
CA ILE A 122 -3.31 22.39 -1.02
C ILE A 122 -2.99 23.28 0.20
N SER A 123 -3.69 24.42 0.35
CA SER A 123 -3.51 25.31 1.49
C SER A 123 -3.86 24.69 2.84
N ASN A 124 -4.87 23.81 2.87
CA ASN A 124 -5.27 23.09 4.07
C ASN A 124 -4.30 21.94 4.36
N LEU A 125 -3.86 21.22 3.31
CA LEU A 125 -2.94 20.08 3.42
C LEU A 125 -1.64 20.50 4.09
N THR A 126 -1.02 21.59 3.66
CA THR A 126 0.24 22.09 4.23
C THR A 126 0.11 22.38 5.73
N LYS A 127 -0.98 23.04 6.14
CA LYS A 127 -1.22 23.33 7.55
C LYS A 127 -1.43 22.05 8.35
N VAL A 128 -2.37 21.19 7.92
CA VAL A 128 -2.70 19.94 8.63
C VAL A 128 -1.48 19.04 8.75
N MET A 129 -0.66 18.94 7.69
CA MET A 129 0.53 18.10 7.74
C MET A 129 1.59 18.62 8.70
N LYS A 130 1.80 19.95 8.77
CA LYS A 130 2.70 20.57 9.76
C LYS A 130 2.23 20.29 11.19
N ASP A 131 0.95 20.54 11.45
CA ASP A 131 0.35 20.32 12.78
C ASP A 131 0.39 18.83 13.16
N THR A 132 0.10 17.93 12.23
CA THR A 132 0.16 16.48 12.47
C THR A 132 1.58 16.01 12.75
N THR A 133 2.58 16.50 12.01
CA THR A 133 3.99 16.11 12.22
C THR A 133 4.47 16.50 13.62
N ARG A 134 4.13 17.72 14.07
CA ARG A 134 4.45 18.19 15.40
C ARG A 134 3.73 17.36 16.47
N TRP A 135 2.41 17.24 16.38
CA TRP A 135 1.58 16.50 17.33
C TRP A 135 1.99 15.03 17.44
N ALA A 136 2.24 14.35 16.33
CA ALA A 136 2.66 12.95 16.35
C ALA A 136 3.99 12.75 17.08
N LYS A 137 4.93 13.69 16.92
CA LYS A 137 6.22 13.67 17.63
C LYS A 137 6.05 13.91 19.13
N GLU A 138 5.27 14.93 19.50
CA GLU A 138 5.06 15.34 20.91
C GLU A 138 4.21 14.33 21.68
N THR A 139 3.17 13.78 21.06
CA THR A 139 2.17 12.94 21.76
C THR A 139 2.47 11.45 21.64
N LEU A 140 2.99 10.98 20.51
CA LEU A 140 3.19 9.56 20.21
C LEU A 140 4.67 9.17 20.05
N GLY A 141 5.60 10.12 20.08
CA GLY A 141 7.02 9.87 19.78
C GLY A 141 7.29 9.55 18.32
N LEU A 142 6.28 9.58 17.45
CA LEU A 142 6.41 9.21 16.05
C LEU A 142 6.97 10.36 15.20
N THR A 143 7.99 10.06 14.41
CA THR A 143 8.53 11.02 13.45
C THR A 143 7.93 10.79 12.07
N ILE A 144 7.06 11.70 11.63
CA ILE A 144 6.58 11.75 10.24
C ILE A 144 7.66 12.46 9.42
N LYS A 145 8.06 11.89 8.28
CA LYS A 145 9.06 12.51 7.39
C LYS A 145 8.57 13.87 6.95
N SER A 146 9.43 14.89 7.05
CA SER A 146 9.08 16.29 6.74
C SER A 146 9.02 16.59 5.23
N ALA A 147 9.61 15.74 4.41
CA ALA A 147 9.52 15.85 2.95
C ALA A 147 8.20 15.20 2.48
N TRP A 148 7.12 15.97 2.54
CA TRP A 148 5.83 15.50 1.99
C TRP A 148 5.77 15.80 0.51
N ASP A 149 5.40 14.80 -0.27
CA ASP A 149 5.06 15.02 -1.67
C ASP A 149 3.64 15.57 -1.75
N ILE A 150 3.51 16.87 -2.01
CA ILE A 150 2.22 17.48 -2.33
C ILE A 150 2.03 17.40 -3.84
N ILE A 151 0.97 16.71 -4.26
CA ILE A 151 0.65 16.44 -5.65
C ILE A 151 -0.65 17.17 -6.00
N HIS A 152 -0.59 18.00 -7.03
CA HIS A 152 -1.74 18.58 -7.66
C HIS A 152 -2.12 17.75 -8.88
N PHE A 153 -3.28 17.08 -8.84
CA PHE A 153 -3.75 16.29 -9.98
C PHE A 153 -4.22 17.23 -11.11
N ALA A 154 -3.81 16.92 -12.32
CA ALA A 154 -4.26 17.66 -13.50
C ALA A 154 -5.79 17.62 -13.64
N SER A 155 -6.37 18.59 -14.32
CA SER A 155 -7.79 18.55 -14.70
C SER A 155 -8.06 17.38 -15.66
N PHE A 156 -9.31 16.95 -15.76
CA PHE A 156 -9.70 15.88 -16.70
C PHE A 156 -9.32 16.21 -18.14
N ASP A 157 -9.51 17.47 -18.55
CA ASP A 157 -9.21 17.91 -19.92
C ASP A 157 -7.70 17.97 -20.18
N ALA A 158 -6.91 18.47 -19.23
CA ALA A 158 -5.46 18.47 -19.33
C ALA A 158 -4.90 17.06 -19.44
N GLU A 159 -5.45 16.11 -18.67
CA GLU A 159 -5.00 14.72 -18.72
C GLU A 159 -5.42 14.03 -20.03
N ARG A 160 -6.63 14.31 -20.54
CA ARG A 160 -7.08 13.85 -21.86
C ARG A 160 -6.18 14.35 -22.99
N GLN A 161 -5.84 15.65 -22.98
CA GLN A 161 -4.92 16.23 -23.96
C GLN A 161 -3.54 15.58 -23.88
N GLN A 162 -3.01 15.41 -22.67
CA GLN A 162 -1.72 14.77 -22.47
C GLN A 162 -1.71 13.30 -22.94
N ASN A 163 -2.80 12.57 -22.73
CA ASN A 163 -2.95 11.21 -23.23
C ASN A 163 -3.00 11.15 -24.77
N LYS A 164 -3.63 12.12 -25.44
CA LYS A 164 -3.59 12.27 -26.90
C LYS A 164 -2.15 12.53 -27.39
N ARG A 165 -1.43 13.47 -26.75
CA ARG A 165 -0.01 13.77 -27.07
C ARG A 165 0.89 12.55 -26.87
N ARG A 166 0.66 11.74 -25.85
CA ARG A 166 1.40 10.49 -25.63
C ARG A 166 1.19 9.47 -26.75
N LYS A 167 -0.04 9.34 -27.24
CA LYS A 167 -0.32 8.48 -28.41
C LYS A 167 0.42 8.96 -29.66
N ALA A 168 0.65 10.26 -29.76
CA ALA A 168 1.43 10.89 -30.81
C ALA A 168 2.96 10.93 -30.54
N GLY A 169 3.46 10.20 -29.53
CA GLY A 169 4.89 10.05 -29.26
C GLY A 169 5.47 10.89 -28.11
N SER A 170 4.70 11.77 -27.49
CA SER A 170 5.20 12.56 -26.34
C SER A 170 5.47 11.67 -25.12
N HIS A 171 6.60 11.88 -24.45
CA HIS A 171 6.98 11.18 -23.20
C HIS A 171 6.50 11.89 -21.93
N GLN A 172 6.00 13.14 -22.04
CA GLN A 172 5.52 13.90 -20.90
C GLN A 172 4.27 13.26 -20.30
N ARG A 173 4.16 13.33 -18.98
CA ARG A 173 3.02 12.81 -18.21
C ARG A 173 2.57 13.85 -17.20
N THR A 174 1.26 13.87 -16.90
CA THR A 174 0.72 14.64 -15.80
C THR A 174 1.26 14.16 -14.45
N PRO A 175 1.29 15.03 -13.43
CA PRO A 175 1.63 14.62 -12.06
C PRO A 175 0.79 13.43 -11.62
N GLY A 176 1.36 12.53 -10.84
CA GLY A 176 0.68 11.36 -10.34
C GLY A 176 1.17 10.98 -8.95
N LEU A 177 0.25 10.50 -8.13
CA LEU A 177 0.51 10.04 -6.78
C LEU A 177 1.17 8.67 -6.82
N ASP A 178 2.40 8.57 -6.33
CA ASP A 178 3.09 7.30 -6.16
C ASP A 178 2.68 6.65 -4.83
N MET A 179 1.86 5.59 -4.90
CA MET A 179 1.38 4.86 -3.74
C MET A 179 1.31 3.36 -3.99
N MET A 180 1.71 2.56 -3.02
CA MET A 180 1.58 1.09 -3.01
C MET A 180 2.06 0.38 -4.29
N GLY A 181 3.12 0.89 -4.93
CA GLY A 181 3.67 0.31 -6.17
C GLY A 181 3.01 0.78 -7.45
N TYR A 182 2.07 1.72 -7.37
CA TYR A 182 1.39 2.34 -8.51
C TYR A 182 1.65 3.84 -8.57
N VAL A 183 1.45 4.40 -9.74
CA VAL A 183 1.33 5.86 -9.94
C VAL A 183 -0.10 6.14 -10.37
N VAL A 184 -0.86 6.71 -9.45
CA VAL A 184 -2.28 7.05 -9.64
C VAL A 184 -2.38 8.45 -10.21
N ARG A 185 -3.11 8.61 -11.29
CA ARG A 185 -3.47 9.87 -11.91
C ARG A 185 -4.98 10.05 -11.87
N ARG A 186 -5.46 11.16 -12.36
CA ARG A 186 -6.88 11.49 -12.28
C ARG A 186 -7.79 10.49 -13.00
N THR A 187 -7.38 10.01 -14.16
CA THR A 187 -8.20 9.13 -15.01
C THR A 187 -7.66 7.71 -15.14
N TYR A 188 -6.42 7.46 -14.76
CA TYR A 188 -5.80 6.15 -14.91
C TYR A 188 -4.71 5.88 -13.87
N THR A 189 -4.42 4.62 -13.69
CA THR A 189 -3.39 4.11 -12.78
C THR A 189 -2.41 3.25 -13.53
N ILE A 190 -1.11 3.49 -13.36
CA ILE A 190 -0.06 2.68 -13.94
C ILE A 190 0.83 2.05 -12.86
N ILE A 191 1.48 0.95 -13.20
CA ILE A 191 2.49 0.34 -12.33
C ILE A 191 3.68 1.29 -12.21
N ARG A 192 4.25 1.41 -11.02
CA ARG A 192 5.47 2.20 -10.75
C ARG A 192 6.60 1.73 -11.67
N GLY A 193 7.35 2.67 -12.25
CA GLY A 193 8.37 2.39 -13.27
C GLY A 193 9.35 1.27 -12.89
N ARG A 194 9.88 1.27 -11.66
CA ARG A 194 10.77 0.21 -11.16
C ARG A 194 10.10 -1.17 -11.16
N ASN A 195 8.86 -1.26 -10.70
CA ASN A 195 8.09 -2.50 -10.68
C ASN A 195 7.75 -2.96 -12.11
N PHE A 196 7.39 -2.02 -12.98
CA PHE A 196 7.12 -2.30 -14.38
C PHE A 196 8.32 -2.91 -15.12
N VAL A 197 9.53 -2.38 -14.90
CA VAL A 197 10.75 -2.93 -15.53
C VAL A 197 11.02 -4.36 -15.04
N LYS A 198 10.89 -4.61 -13.72
CA LYS A 198 11.04 -5.96 -13.16
C LYS A 198 10.03 -6.93 -13.73
N LEU A 199 8.76 -6.52 -13.79
CA LEU A 199 7.67 -7.29 -14.35
C LEU A 199 7.89 -7.60 -15.84
N ARG A 200 8.22 -6.60 -16.66
CA ARG A 200 8.50 -6.77 -18.07
C ARG A 200 9.62 -7.80 -18.30
N ARG A 201 10.70 -7.71 -17.53
CA ARG A 201 11.81 -8.68 -17.62
C ARG A 201 11.35 -10.10 -17.26
N ALA A 202 10.51 -10.25 -16.23
CA ALA A 202 9.97 -11.57 -15.85
C ALA A 202 9.09 -12.17 -16.94
N ILE A 203 8.21 -11.37 -17.55
CA ILE A 203 7.32 -11.77 -18.64
C ILE A 203 8.15 -12.21 -19.88
N LEU A 204 9.14 -11.43 -20.29
CA LEU A 204 9.99 -11.78 -21.45
C LEU A 204 10.76 -13.08 -21.23
N ARG A 205 11.24 -13.32 -20.02
CA ARG A 205 11.91 -14.60 -19.70
C ARG A 205 10.93 -15.77 -19.73
N ALA A 206 9.72 -15.59 -19.20
CA ALA A 206 8.70 -16.64 -19.23
C ALA A 206 8.21 -16.93 -20.66
N GLN A 207 8.17 -15.93 -21.53
CA GLN A 207 7.86 -16.13 -22.94
C GLN A 207 8.92 -17.00 -23.60
N ARG A 208 10.21 -16.73 -23.37
CA ARG A 208 11.31 -17.55 -23.88
C ARG A 208 11.23 -18.99 -23.39
N ASP A 209 10.95 -19.20 -22.09
CA ASP A 209 10.81 -20.55 -21.54
C ASP A 209 9.62 -21.27 -22.19
N LEU A 210 8.49 -20.58 -22.37
CA LEU A 210 7.29 -21.13 -22.99
C LEU A 210 7.52 -21.53 -24.45
N ASP A 211 8.31 -20.72 -25.20
CA ASP A 211 8.64 -20.97 -26.59
C ASP A 211 9.66 -22.13 -26.73
N ALA A 212 10.63 -22.23 -25.80
CA ALA A 212 11.67 -23.26 -25.83
C ALA A 212 11.23 -24.59 -25.22
N LEU A 213 10.48 -24.59 -24.13
CA LEU A 213 10.15 -25.77 -23.33
C LEU A 213 8.67 -26.19 -23.46
N GLY A 214 7.79 -25.35 -24.02
CA GLY A 214 6.35 -25.57 -24.03
C GLY A 214 5.65 -25.30 -22.70
N TYR A 215 6.39 -24.96 -21.63
CA TYR A 215 5.86 -24.64 -20.31
C TYR A 215 6.68 -23.54 -19.62
N VAL A 216 6.15 -22.95 -18.56
CA VAL A 216 6.87 -21.98 -17.72
C VAL A 216 7.36 -22.71 -16.47
N PRO A 217 8.67 -22.77 -16.14
CA PRO A 217 9.18 -23.42 -14.95
C PRO A 217 8.49 -22.90 -13.68
N TRP A 218 8.21 -23.80 -12.72
CA TRP A 218 7.43 -23.52 -11.51
C TRP A 218 7.89 -22.29 -10.74
N TRP A 219 9.18 -22.15 -10.47
CA TRP A 219 9.74 -21.02 -9.73
C TRP A 219 9.54 -19.67 -10.45
N ARG A 220 9.54 -19.67 -11.78
CA ARG A 220 9.21 -18.50 -12.58
C ARG A 220 7.71 -18.24 -12.63
N ALA A 221 6.93 -19.31 -12.70
CA ALA A 221 5.48 -19.25 -12.69
C ALA A 221 4.95 -18.63 -11.39
N GLN A 222 5.46 -19.04 -10.23
CA GLN A 222 5.11 -18.43 -8.94
C GLN A 222 5.36 -16.93 -8.92
N ARG A 223 6.53 -16.50 -9.36
CA ARG A 223 6.91 -15.09 -9.40
C ARG A 223 5.97 -14.27 -10.29
N ILE A 224 5.62 -14.78 -11.46
CA ILE A 224 4.70 -14.11 -12.38
C ILE A 224 3.30 -14.05 -11.79
N MET A 225 2.84 -15.13 -11.18
CA MET A 225 1.53 -15.17 -10.53
C MET A 225 1.42 -14.17 -9.37
N SER A 226 2.49 -14.01 -8.59
CA SER A 226 2.56 -12.96 -7.56
C SER A 226 2.44 -11.55 -8.17
N GLN A 227 3.15 -11.28 -9.27
CA GLN A 227 3.13 -9.97 -9.95
C GLN A 227 1.87 -9.72 -10.78
N TRP A 228 1.11 -10.76 -11.14
CA TRP A 228 -0.13 -10.62 -11.92
C TRP A 228 -1.14 -9.69 -11.25
N GLY A 229 -1.19 -9.69 -9.91
CA GLY A 229 -2.02 -8.78 -9.16
C GLY A 229 -1.76 -7.30 -9.45
N GLU A 230 -0.50 -6.92 -9.67
CA GLU A 230 -0.13 -5.53 -10.00
C GLU A 230 -0.67 -5.14 -11.39
N ILE A 231 -0.58 -6.04 -12.38
CA ILE A 231 -1.10 -5.80 -13.74
C ILE A 231 -2.61 -5.64 -13.72
N LYS A 232 -3.30 -6.53 -13.01
CA LYS A 232 -4.76 -6.59 -12.96
C LYS A 232 -5.40 -5.31 -12.40
N HIS A 233 -4.69 -4.58 -11.55
CA HIS A 233 -5.17 -3.37 -10.87
C HIS A 233 -4.60 -2.08 -11.48
N SER A 234 -4.10 -2.15 -12.69
CA SER A 234 -3.55 -1.02 -13.44
C SER A 234 -4.08 -0.98 -14.86
N ASP A 235 -4.03 0.20 -15.47
CA ASP A 235 -4.41 0.42 -16.87
C ASP A 235 -3.34 -0.11 -17.83
N SER A 236 -3.07 -1.42 -17.72
CA SER A 236 -2.00 -2.12 -18.44
C SER A 236 -2.48 -2.90 -19.66
N ARG A 237 -3.68 -2.60 -20.19
CA ARG A 237 -4.28 -3.35 -21.32
C ARG A 237 -3.36 -3.43 -22.54
N GLY A 238 -2.77 -2.31 -22.96
CA GLY A 238 -1.83 -2.29 -24.08
C GLY A 238 -0.56 -3.13 -23.85
N PHE A 239 -0.06 -3.15 -22.61
CA PHE A 239 1.04 -4.02 -22.22
C PHE A 239 0.65 -5.50 -22.30
N CYS A 240 -0.53 -5.84 -21.80
CA CYS A 240 -1.06 -7.21 -21.84
C CYS A 240 -1.21 -7.71 -23.27
N GLN A 241 -1.70 -6.88 -24.17
CA GLN A 241 -1.86 -7.21 -25.59
C GLN A 241 -0.50 -7.37 -26.29
N LYS A 242 0.40 -6.37 -26.13
CA LYS A 242 1.73 -6.37 -26.77
C LYS A 242 2.56 -7.62 -26.47
N TYR A 243 2.51 -8.12 -25.23
CA TYR A 243 3.33 -9.25 -24.77
C TYR A 243 2.52 -10.54 -24.59
N ASN A 244 1.30 -10.61 -25.11
CA ASN A 244 0.39 -11.76 -24.97
C ASN A 244 0.37 -12.35 -23.56
N ILE A 245 0.28 -11.47 -22.55
CA ILE A 245 0.45 -11.83 -21.14
C ILE A 245 -0.58 -12.88 -20.69
N TYR A 246 -1.78 -12.85 -21.22
CA TYR A 246 -2.81 -13.83 -20.86
C TYR A 246 -2.43 -15.27 -21.22
N LYS A 247 -1.69 -15.49 -22.33
CA LYS A 247 -1.12 -16.80 -22.69
C LYS A 247 -0.11 -17.26 -21.64
N ILE A 248 0.80 -16.36 -21.27
CA ILE A 248 1.84 -16.63 -20.25
C ILE A 248 1.22 -16.93 -18.88
N ILE A 249 0.21 -16.15 -18.48
CA ILE A 249 -0.48 -16.37 -17.19
C ILE A 249 -1.21 -17.72 -17.17
N ARG A 250 -1.84 -18.12 -18.28
CA ARG A 250 -2.47 -19.46 -18.38
C ARG A 250 -1.44 -20.58 -18.24
N ALA A 251 -0.30 -20.46 -18.91
CA ALA A 251 0.80 -21.42 -18.79
C ALA A 251 1.38 -21.46 -17.36
N ALA A 252 1.61 -20.29 -16.74
CA ALA A 252 2.09 -20.19 -15.37
C ALA A 252 1.11 -20.81 -14.36
N LYS A 253 -0.21 -20.59 -14.51
CA LYS A 253 -1.23 -21.22 -13.66
C LYS A 253 -1.17 -22.75 -13.75
N ARG A 254 -1.06 -23.31 -14.95
CA ARG A 254 -0.94 -24.75 -15.16
C ARG A 254 0.29 -25.33 -14.46
N SER A 255 1.42 -24.65 -14.59
CA SER A 255 2.68 -25.05 -13.96
C SER A 255 2.60 -25.03 -12.42
N VAL A 256 2.00 -23.98 -11.84
CA VAL A 256 1.80 -23.91 -10.37
C VAL A 256 0.84 -25.00 -9.90
N SER A 257 -0.30 -25.17 -10.59
CA SER A 257 -1.28 -26.21 -10.24
C SER A 257 -0.70 -27.63 -10.32
N TRP A 258 0.08 -27.92 -11.36
CA TRP A 258 0.73 -29.21 -11.52
C TRP A 258 1.73 -29.47 -10.37
N HIS A 259 2.56 -28.49 -10.07
CA HIS A 259 3.55 -28.62 -8.97
C HIS A 259 2.89 -28.83 -7.61
N SER A 260 1.80 -28.10 -7.31
CA SER A 260 1.03 -28.29 -6.07
C SER A 260 0.43 -29.71 -5.96
N LYS A 261 -0.08 -30.25 -7.08
CA LYS A 261 -0.56 -31.64 -7.11
C LYS A 261 0.56 -32.66 -6.83
N GLN A 262 1.75 -32.46 -7.41
CA GLN A 262 2.90 -33.33 -7.16
C GLN A 262 3.36 -33.32 -5.70
N LEU A 263 3.32 -32.15 -5.05
CA LEU A 263 3.63 -32.03 -3.62
C LEU A 263 2.63 -32.82 -2.76
N LEU A 264 1.32 -32.65 -3.00
CA LEU A 264 0.28 -33.37 -2.29
C LEU A 264 0.41 -34.90 -2.44
N LEU A 265 0.70 -35.39 -3.65
CA LEU A 265 0.93 -36.81 -3.88
C LEU A 265 2.15 -37.35 -3.12
N LYS A 266 3.23 -36.56 -3.04
CA LYS A 266 4.41 -36.94 -2.24
C LYS A 266 4.10 -36.95 -0.75
N GLU A 267 3.38 -35.96 -0.23
CA GLU A 267 2.95 -35.93 1.19
C GLU A 267 2.07 -37.14 1.54
N GLN A 268 1.12 -37.51 0.66
CA GLN A 268 0.27 -38.69 0.83
C GLN A 268 1.09 -39.99 0.81
N ALA A 269 2.08 -40.10 -0.09
CA ALA A 269 2.96 -41.26 -0.17
C ALA A 269 3.84 -41.39 1.07
N HIS A 270 4.32 -40.31 1.69
CA HIS A 270 5.09 -40.31 2.92
C HIS A 270 4.25 -40.57 4.16
N GLY A 271 3.00 -40.07 4.20
CA GLY A 271 2.06 -40.30 5.30
C GLY A 271 1.43 -41.71 5.32
N ALA A 272 1.55 -42.46 4.24
CA ALA A 272 1.10 -43.86 4.17
C ALA A 272 2.18 -44.85 4.64
N VAL A 273 3.35 -44.38 5.04
CA VAL A 273 4.49 -45.20 5.48
C VAL A 273 4.76 -45.06 7.01
N CYS A 274 3.89 -44.30 7.73
CA CYS A 274 3.91 -44.19 9.20
C CYS A 274 2.79 -44.98 9.83
#